data_d322bbab58e4d01d9c1c2cc6bc376c83
#
_entry.id   d322bbab58e4d01d9c1c2cc6bc376c83
#
_cell.length_a   1.000
_cell.length_b   1.000
_cell.length_c   1.000
_cell.angle_alpha   90.00
_cell.angle_beta   90.00
_cell.angle_gamma   90.00
#
_symmetry.space_group_name_H-M   'P 1'
#
loop_
_entity.id
_entity.type
_entity.pdbx_description
1 polymer ?
#
loop_
_entity_poly.entity_id
_entity_poly.type
_entity_poly.pdbx_seq_one_letter_code
_entity_poly.pdbx_strand_id
1 'polypeptide(L)'
;CIEIVGYRQRKKGITSYGDLCSDFGANVKFLVGTKKKYKKINIGNLKTNISNKKINQSVNGNTNTVYINPLNSLRFVLSKIKKDKINLDKDFYVFTGSTVGVVPILGKGLYKGKIDKLGTVKASIY
;
A
#
# COMPACT_ATOMS: atom_id res chain seq x y z
N CYS A 1 0.19 1.20 6.18
CA CYS A 1 1.38 1.77 5.53
C CYS A 1 1.00 2.78 4.46
N ILE A 2 1.98 3.61 4.07
CA ILE A 2 1.96 4.37 2.82
C ILE A 2 3.05 3.76 1.93
N GLU A 3 2.70 3.39 0.71
CA GLU A 3 3.64 3.02 -0.31
C GLU A 3 3.96 4.25 -1.18
N ILE A 4 5.22 4.51 -1.40
CA ILE A 4 5.68 5.49 -2.38
C ILE A 4 6.05 4.71 -3.64
N VAL A 5 5.39 5.05 -4.73
CA VAL A 5 5.63 4.46 -6.04
C VAL A 5 6.28 5.48 -6.97
N GLY A 6 7.12 5.02 -7.85
CA GLY A 6 7.81 5.85 -8.84
C GLY A 6 8.58 4.99 -9.83
N TYR A 7 8.65 5.47 -11.06
CA TYR A 7 9.37 4.77 -12.11
C TYR A 7 10.85 5.10 -12.07
N ARG A 8 11.69 4.07 -12.10
CA ARG A 8 13.16 4.23 -12.20
C ARG A 8 13.62 4.42 -13.63
N GLN A 9 12.80 4.01 -14.57
CA GLN A 9 13.09 4.18 -16.01
C GLN A 9 12.82 5.64 -16.41
N ARG A 10 13.82 6.26 -17.05
CA ARG A 10 13.79 7.70 -17.40
C ARG A 10 12.88 8.07 -18.56
N LYS A 11 12.44 7.10 -19.36
CA LYS A 11 11.67 7.35 -20.59
C LYS A 11 10.31 6.66 -20.51
N LYS A 12 9.23 7.41 -20.56
CA LYS A 12 7.85 6.98 -20.83
C LYS A 12 7.10 6.18 -19.75
N GLY A 13 7.65 5.95 -18.56
CA GLY A 13 6.98 5.13 -17.54
C GLY A 13 6.96 3.64 -17.86
N ILE A 14 6.09 2.90 -17.18
CA ILE A 14 5.91 1.46 -17.39
C ILE A 14 5.01 1.25 -18.60
N THR A 15 5.52 0.58 -19.61
CA THR A 15 4.81 0.32 -20.87
C THR A 15 4.36 -1.12 -21.03
N SER A 16 4.91 -2.02 -20.23
CA SER A 16 4.58 -3.44 -20.26
C SER A 16 4.53 -4.05 -18.85
N TYR A 17 3.93 -5.23 -18.73
CA TYR A 17 3.94 -5.99 -17.48
C TYR A 17 5.36 -6.43 -17.08
N GLY A 18 6.20 -6.72 -18.08
CA GLY A 18 7.62 -7.02 -17.87
C GLY A 18 8.37 -5.83 -17.25
N ASP A 19 8.12 -4.61 -17.75
CA ASP A 19 8.70 -3.38 -17.17
C ASP A 19 8.29 -3.20 -15.72
N LEU A 20 7.01 -3.44 -15.40
CA LEU A 20 6.50 -3.37 -14.04
C LEU A 20 7.19 -4.36 -13.12
N CYS A 21 7.34 -5.62 -13.56
CA CYS A 21 8.02 -6.66 -12.78
C CYS A 21 9.49 -6.34 -12.58
N SER A 22 10.19 -5.89 -13.64
CA SER A 22 11.62 -5.54 -13.57
C SER A 22 11.90 -4.32 -12.68
N ASP A 23 10.91 -3.45 -12.50
CA ASP A 23 10.97 -2.28 -11.60
C ASP A 23 10.36 -2.54 -10.22
N PHE A 24 10.30 -3.79 -9.78
CA PHE A 24 9.72 -4.18 -8.48
C PHE A 24 8.31 -3.64 -8.25
N GLY A 25 7.47 -3.62 -9.28
CA GLY A 25 6.12 -3.05 -9.21
C GLY A 25 6.11 -1.53 -9.05
N ALA A 26 7.15 -0.83 -9.52
CA ALA A 26 7.38 0.60 -9.31
C ALA A 26 7.51 0.99 -7.82
N ASN A 27 7.75 0.05 -6.94
CA ASN A 27 7.91 0.34 -5.52
C ASN A 27 9.23 1.08 -5.26
N VAL A 28 9.15 2.20 -4.54
CA VAL A 28 10.30 2.97 -4.08
C VAL A 28 10.53 2.78 -2.60
N LYS A 29 9.47 2.88 -1.80
CA LYS A 29 9.56 2.81 -0.34
C LYS A 29 8.21 2.49 0.30
N PHE A 30 8.24 1.74 1.38
CA PHE A 30 7.13 1.61 2.32
C PHE A 30 7.40 2.40 3.60
N LEU A 31 6.41 3.19 4.03
CA LEU A 31 6.39 3.81 5.36
C LEU A 31 5.39 3.04 6.21
N VAL A 32 5.91 2.26 7.13
CA VAL A 32 5.09 1.39 7.99
C VAL A 32 4.77 2.12 9.29
N GLY A 33 3.52 2.07 9.69
CA GLY A 33 3.07 2.62 10.97
C GLY A 33 3.41 1.70 12.15
N THR A 34 2.98 2.11 13.33
CA THR A 34 3.18 1.34 14.55
C THR A 34 2.53 -0.04 14.44
N LYS A 35 3.30 -1.08 14.76
CA LYS A 35 2.80 -2.46 14.87
C LYS A 35 1.62 -2.52 15.84
N LYS A 36 0.53 -3.14 15.44
CA LYS A 36 -0.61 -3.40 16.32
C LYS A 36 -0.93 -4.87 16.32
N LYS A 37 -1.24 -5.40 17.50
CA LYS A 37 -1.76 -6.76 17.59
C LYS A 37 -3.07 -6.85 16.81
N TYR A 38 -3.25 -7.90 16.02
CA TYR A 38 -4.49 -8.14 15.32
C TYR A 38 -5.65 -8.23 16.32
N LYS A 39 -6.68 -7.46 16.07
CA LYS A 39 -7.97 -7.57 16.75
C LYS A 39 -8.98 -8.10 15.74
N LYS A 40 -9.91 -8.94 16.20
CA LYS A 40 -10.97 -9.49 15.36
C LYS A 40 -11.93 -8.37 14.93
N ILE A 41 -11.54 -7.59 13.94
CA ILE A 41 -12.34 -6.54 13.32
C ILE A 41 -12.60 -6.90 11.86
N ASN A 42 -13.72 -6.44 11.32
CA ASN A 42 -13.97 -6.57 9.89
C ASN A 42 -13.08 -5.57 9.12
N ILE A 43 -11.93 -6.03 8.64
CA ILE A 43 -10.99 -5.22 7.87
C ILE A 43 -11.38 -5.10 6.39
N GLY A 44 -12.42 -5.81 5.94
CA GLY A 44 -12.88 -5.79 4.55
C GLY A 44 -13.76 -4.59 4.19
N ASN A 45 -14.12 -3.73 5.15
CA ASN A 45 -14.93 -2.54 4.88
C ASN A 45 -14.59 -1.40 5.84
N LEU A 46 -13.37 -0.90 5.77
CA LEU A 46 -12.92 0.25 6.56
C LEU A 46 -12.70 1.45 5.63
N LYS A 47 -13.19 2.61 6.04
CA LYS A 47 -12.90 3.87 5.35
C LYS A 47 -11.42 4.19 5.43
N THR A 48 -10.87 4.65 4.32
CA THR A 48 -9.49 5.06 4.21
C THR A 48 -9.41 6.46 3.62
N ASN A 49 -8.34 7.17 3.95
CA ASN A 49 -8.09 8.50 3.42
C ASN A 49 -6.58 8.72 3.32
N ILE A 50 -6.13 9.38 2.26
CA ILE A 50 -4.83 10.00 2.19
C ILE A 50 -5.01 11.50 1.92
N SER A 51 -4.28 12.34 2.67
CA SER A 51 -4.44 13.79 2.56
C SER A 51 -3.14 14.54 2.81
N ASN A 52 -3.00 15.70 2.15
CA ASN A 52 -2.02 16.72 2.43
C ASN A 52 -2.73 18.07 2.57
N LYS A 53 -2.81 18.56 3.80
CA LYS A 53 -3.53 19.80 4.11
C LYS A 53 -2.89 21.04 3.49
N LYS A 54 -1.56 21.05 3.33
CA LYS A 54 -0.83 22.21 2.78
C LYS A 54 -1.27 22.57 1.36
N ILE A 55 -1.66 21.58 0.58
CA ILE A 55 -2.06 21.75 -0.82
C ILE A 55 -3.55 21.38 -1.03
N ASN A 56 -4.30 21.29 0.06
CA ASN A 56 -5.73 20.93 0.05
C ASN A 56 -6.04 19.64 -0.74
N GLN A 57 -5.13 18.66 -0.71
CA GLN A 57 -5.30 17.38 -1.36
C GLN A 57 -5.91 16.38 -0.39
N SER A 58 -6.98 15.69 -0.80
CA SER A 58 -7.60 14.61 -0.02
C SER A 58 -8.26 13.60 -0.95
N VAL A 59 -7.94 12.33 -0.75
CA VAL A 59 -8.52 11.21 -1.51
C VAL A 59 -9.05 10.19 -0.51
N ASN A 60 -10.31 9.81 -0.69
CA ASN A 60 -10.98 8.80 0.13
C ASN A 60 -10.99 7.45 -0.60
N GLY A 61 -11.05 6.40 0.17
CA GLY A 61 -11.15 5.03 -0.33
C GLY A 61 -11.73 4.10 0.71
N ASN A 62 -11.60 2.81 0.43
CA ASN A 62 -12.10 1.75 1.29
C ASN A 62 -11.23 0.51 1.16
N THR A 63 -11.12 -0.27 2.23
CA THR A 63 -10.34 -1.51 2.21
C THR A 63 -10.95 -2.60 1.32
N ASN A 64 -12.25 -2.51 0.97
CA ASN A 64 -12.90 -3.46 0.06
C ASN A 64 -12.40 -3.35 -1.40
N THR A 65 -11.73 -2.27 -1.77
CA THR A 65 -11.07 -2.14 -3.08
C THR A 65 -9.89 -3.07 -3.24
N VAL A 66 -9.34 -3.57 -2.13
CA VAL A 66 -8.21 -4.50 -2.12
C VAL A 66 -8.73 -5.92 -2.24
N TYR A 67 -8.88 -6.41 -3.47
CA TYR A 67 -9.33 -7.77 -3.78
C TYR A 67 -10.58 -8.18 -2.97
N ILE A 68 -11.56 -7.26 -2.91
CA ILE A 68 -12.81 -7.38 -2.13
C ILE A 68 -12.56 -7.33 -0.61
N ASN A 69 -11.47 -7.92 -0.15
CA ASN A 69 -11.06 -7.95 1.25
C ASN A 69 -9.54 -8.16 1.33
N PRO A 70 -8.79 -7.35 2.06
CA PRO A 70 -7.33 -7.50 2.21
C PRO A 70 -6.88 -8.91 2.65
N LEU A 71 -7.72 -9.64 3.39
CA LEU A 71 -7.44 -11.04 3.77
C LEU A 71 -7.42 -11.97 2.55
N ASN A 72 -8.10 -11.65 1.47
CA ASN A 72 -8.04 -12.45 0.24
C ASN A 72 -6.64 -12.33 -0.40
N SER A 73 -6.08 -11.12 -0.45
CA SER A 73 -4.70 -10.91 -0.90
C SER A 73 -3.71 -11.69 -0.02
N LEU A 74 -3.87 -11.64 1.30
CA LEU A 74 -3.02 -12.41 2.21
C LEU A 74 -3.13 -13.92 1.97
N ARG A 75 -4.35 -14.45 1.85
CA ARG A 75 -4.60 -15.87 1.55
C ARG A 75 -3.97 -16.29 0.24
N PHE A 76 -4.08 -15.45 -0.81
CA PHE A 76 -3.46 -15.70 -2.10
C PHE A 76 -1.95 -15.83 -1.98
N VAL A 77 -1.30 -14.87 -1.31
CA VAL A 77 0.16 -14.89 -1.10
C VAL A 77 0.59 -16.13 -0.32
N LEU A 78 -0.10 -16.45 0.79
CA LEU A 78 0.23 -17.64 1.59
C LEU A 78 0.04 -18.95 0.81
N SER A 79 -1.00 -19.02 -0.02
CA SER A 79 -1.23 -20.19 -0.89
C SER A 79 -0.12 -20.33 -1.93
N LYS A 80 0.34 -19.20 -2.51
CA LYS A 80 1.45 -19.17 -3.46
C LYS A 80 2.77 -19.61 -2.82
N ILE A 81 3.09 -19.08 -1.64
CA ILE A 81 4.26 -19.45 -0.85
C ILE A 81 4.28 -20.95 -0.58
N LYS A 82 3.12 -21.52 -0.15
CA LYS A 82 3.00 -22.96 0.09
C LYS A 82 3.19 -23.78 -1.19
N LYS A 83 2.56 -23.37 -2.30
CA LYS A 83 2.67 -24.04 -3.60
C LYS A 83 4.12 -24.06 -4.10
N ASP A 84 4.80 -22.94 -3.99
CA ASP A 84 6.16 -22.75 -4.50
C ASP A 84 7.23 -23.22 -3.49
N LYS A 85 6.81 -23.80 -2.34
CA LYS A 85 7.67 -24.32 -1.28
C LYS A 85 8.70 -23.29 -0.79
N ILE A 86 8.30 -22.01 -0.74
CA ILE A 86 9.15 -20.92 -0.25
C ILE A 86 9.29 -21.06 1.27
N ASN A 87 10.51 -21.18 1.75
CA ASN A 87 10.78 -21.23 3.18
C ASN A 87 10.61 -19.83 3.80
N LEU A 88 9.80 -19.75 4.84
CA LEU A 88 9.58 -18.53 5.62
C LEU A 88 10.21 -18.75 7.01
N ASP A 89 11.49 -18.47 7.12
CA ASP A 89 12.26 -18.58 8.35
C ASP A 89 12.32 -17.28 9.17
N LYS A 90 11.76 -16.19 8.65
CA LYS A 90 11.78 -14.86 9.26
C LYS A 90 10.44 -14.16 9.19
N ASP A 91 10.24 -13.16 10.06
CA ASP A 91 9.13 -12.23 9.97
C ASP A 91 9.14 -11.50 8.62
N PHE A 92 7.99 -11.37 8.00
CA PHE A 92 7.84 -10.67 6.74
C PHE A 92 6.60 -9.77 6.75
N TYR A 93 6.56 -8.81 5.82
CA TYR A 93 5.41 -7.96 5.58
C TYR A 93 4.68 -8.38 4.31
N VAL A 94 3.36 -8.36 4.35
CA VAL A 94 2.52 -8.50 3.15
C VAL A 94 1.78 -7.19 2.93
N PHE A 95 2.05 -6.55 1.81
CA PHE A 95 1.34 -5.35 1.38
C PHE A 95 0.22 -5.78 0.43
N THR A 96 -1.01 -5.67 0.92
CA THR A 96 -2.17 -6.33 0.30
C THR A 96 -2.74 -5.58 -0.89
N GLY A 97 -2.34 -4.34 -1.11
CA GLY A 97 -2.78 -3.49 -2.22
C GLY A 97 -3.25 -2.10 -1.77
N SER A 98 -3.53 -1.22 -2.74
CA SER A 98 -3.95 0.14 -2.44
C SER A 98 -5.46 0.23 -2.16
N THR A 99 -5.81 0.99 -1.13
CA THR A 99 -7.20 1.27 -0.74
C THR A 99 -7.73 2.59 -1.33
N VAL A 100 -6.85 3.38 -1.95
CA VAL A 100 -7.16 4.71 -2.52
C VAL A 100 -6.68 4.85 -3.97
N GLY A 101 -6.16 3.77 -4.58
CA GLY A 101 -5.49 3.83 -5.88
C GLY A 101 -4.12 4.51 -5.81
N VAL A 102 -3.63 4.98 -6.95
CA VAL A 102 -2.42 5.79 -7.04
C VAL A 102 -2.79 7.25 -6.87
N VAL A 103 -2.21 7.89 -5.87
CA VAL A 103 -2.45 9.31 -5.56
C VAL A 103 -1.19 10.10 -5.93
N PRO A 104 -1.25 11.04 -6.89
CA PRO A 104 -0.07 11.80 -7.30
C PRO A 104 0.43 12.71 -6.17
N ILE A 105 1.75 12.84 -6.06
CA ILE A 105 2.39 13.81 -5.17
C ILE A 105 2.36 15.17 -5.87
N LEU A 106 1.35 15.98 -5.58
CA LEU A 106 1.15 17.29 -6.21
C LEU A 106 1.97 18.41 -5.57
N GLY A 107 2.60 18.16 -4.43
CA GLY A 107 3.42 19.17 -3.77
C GLY A 107 4.06 18.68 -2.48
N LYS A 108 4.96 19.52 -1.97
CA LYS A 108 5.65 19.28 -0.70
C LYS A 108 4.70 19.36 0.50
N GLY A 109 5.04 18.68 1.57
CA GLY A 109 4.30 18.73 2.83
C GLY A 109 4.08 17.39 3.47
N LEU A 110 3.19 17.36 4.45
CA LEU A 110 2.90 16.19 5.25
C LEU A 110 1.69 15.44 4.68
N TYR A 111 1.95 14.31 4.09
CA TYR A 111 0.92 13.35 3.68
C TYR A 111 0.54 12.45 4.86
N LYS A 112 -0.76 12.33 5.11
CA LYS A 112 -1.33 11.49 6.16
C LYS A 112 -2.22 10.42 5.53
N GLY A 113 -1.83 9.15 5.66
CA GLY A 113 -2.66 8.01 5.31
C GLY A 113 -3.36 7.49 6.56
N LYS A 114 -4.69 7.43 6.54
CA LYS A 114 -5.52 6.94 7.65
C LYS A 114 -6.35 5.74 7.19
N ILE A 115 -6.43 4.74 8.05
CA ILE A 115 -7.43 3.67 7.95
C ILE A 115 -8.21 3.67 9.25
N ASP A 116 -9.53 3.78 9.16
CA ASP A 116 -10.40 3.79 10.34
C ASP A 116 -10.15 2.58 11.23
N LYS A 117 -10.19 2.78 12.54
CA LYS A 117 -9.89 1.79 13.58
C LYS A 117 -8.46 1.25 13.60
N LEU A 118 -7.67 1.42 12.52
CA LEU A 118 -6.29 0.93 12.45
C LEU A 118 -5.26 2.01 12.75
N GLY A 119 -5.54 3.26 12.39
CA GLY A 119 -4.68 4.40 12.74
C GLY A 119 -4.18 5.18 11.53
N THR A 120 -3.07 5.91 11.74
CA THR A 120 -2.54 6.88 10.78
C THR A 120 -1.04 6.67 10.59
N VAL A 121 -0.59 6.78 9.33
CA VAL A 121 0.82 6.85 8.95
C VAL A 121 1.09 8.22 8.32
N LYS A 122 2.29 8.74 8.51
CA LYS A 122 2.68 10.05 8.01
C LYS A 122 3.93 9.94 7.14
N ALA A 123 3.95 10.67 6.02
CA ALA A 123 5.08 10.81 5.11
C ALA A 123 5.34 12.30 4.85
N SER A 124 6.56 12.77 5.12
CA SER A 124 6.97 14.15 4.80
C SER A 124 7.68 14.17 3.45
N ILE A 125 7.24 15.05 2.55
CA ILE A 125 7.84 15.31 1.24
C ILE A 125 8.45 16.72 1.26
N TYR A 126 9.74 16.83 0.97
CA TYR A 126 10.53 18.06 1.02
C TYR A 126 10.87 18.61 -0.36
#